data_5f40182f4588b23ccfee9172bf666c64
#
_entry.id   5f40182f4588b23ccfee9172bf666c64
#
_cell.length_a   1.000
_cell.length_b   1.000
_cell.length_c   1.000
_cell.angle_alpha   90.00
_cell.angle_beta   90.00
_cell.angle_gamma   90.00
#
_symmetry.space_group_name_H-M   'P 1'
#
loop_
_entity.id
_entity.type
_entity.pdbx_description
1 polymer ?
#
loop_
_entity_poly.entity_id
_entity_poly.type
_entity_poly.pdbx_seq_one_letter_code
_entity_poly.pdbx_strand_id
1 'polypeptide(L)'
;MKKHLMVQQQVKSVWQHMVGVICLNLTNRVQVKAVLPKLFKKYPTPIKFIRGNSNTQKKMLKPLGMVNIRLMRLKQMSIDFLTWDYKDAKDLHGIGKYGSDSYRIFYKNEIPENVQDKELKRYLNGR
;
A
#
# COMPACT_ATOMS: atom_id res chain seq x y z
N MET A 1 -8.38 -15.71 -16.33
CA MET A 1 -7.89 -14.36 -16.06
C MET A 1 -8.83 -13.64 -15.09
N LYS A 2 -8.28 -12.99 -14.11
CA LYS A 2 -9.08 -12.25 -13.13
C LYS A 2 -9.56 -10.94 -13.72
N LYS A 3 -10.86 -10.69 -13.66
CA LYS A 3 -11.45 -9.44 -14.19
C LYS A 3 -11.15 -8.24 -13.32
N HIS A 4 -10.98 -8.45 -12.00
CA HIS A 4 -10.73 -7.38 -11.04
C HIS A 4 -9.51 -7.72 -10.22
N LEU A 5 -8.40 -7.05 -10.52
CA LEU A 5 -7.20 -7.20 -9.72
C LEU A 5 -7.28 -6.27 -8.51
N MET A 6 -6.87 -6.77 -7.36
CA MET A 6 -6.65 -5.93 -6.19
C MET A 6 -5.45 -5.01 -6.45
N VAL A 7 -5.40 -3.91 -5.72
CA VAL A 7 -4.24 -3.00 -5.79
C VAL A 7 -2.94 -3.78 -5.56
N GLN A 8 -2.95 -4.71 -4.59
CA GLN A 8 -1.80 -5.54 -4.25
C GLN A 8 -1.30 -6.39 -5.42
N GLN A 9 -2.17 -6.73 -6.36
CA GLN A 9 -1.80 -7.54 -7.52
C GLN A 9 -1.21 -6.73 -8.67
N GLN A 10 -1.22 -5.40 -8.55
CA GLN A 10 -0.71 -4.49 -9.59
C GLN A 10 0.63 -3.87 -9.25
N VAL A 11 1.11 -4.08 -8.02
CA VAL A 11 2.38 -3.51 -7.57
C VAL A 11 3.53 -4.47 -7.80
N LYS A 12 4.75 -3.94 -7.83
CA LYS A 12 5.95 -4.68 -8.22
C LYS A 12 6.91 -4.97 -7.06
N SER A 13 6.66 -4.44 -5.87
CA SER A 13 7.55 -4.63 -4.73
C SER A 13 6.77 -4.58 -3.43
N VAL A 14 7.38 -5.07 -2.35
CA VAL A 14 6.76 -5.03 -1.03
C VAL A 14 6.50 -3.59 -0.60
N TRP A 15 7.46 -2.68 -0.83
CA TRP A 15 7.25 -1.27 -0.50
C TRP A 15 6.05 -0.68 -1.26
N GLN A 16 5.95 -0.96 -2.55
CA GLN A 16 4.82 -0.49 -3.35
C GLN A 16 3.49 -1.06 -2.84
N HIS A 17 3.51 -2.31 -2.39
CA HIS A 17 2.35 -2.94 -1.77
C HIS A 17 1.90 -2.16 -0.52
N MET A 18 2.85 -1.78 0.33
CA MET A 18 2.54 -1.02 1.55
C MET A 18 2.03 0.39 1.23
N VAL A 19 2.57 1.02 0.20
CA VAL A 19 2.03 2.30 -0.29
C VAL A 19 0.56 2.13 -0.69
N GLY A 20 0.25 1.08 -1.42
CA GLY A 20 -1.13 0.78 -1.82
C GLY A 20 -2.06 0.60 -0.63
N VAL A 21 -1.61 -0.13 0.39
CA VAL A 21 -2.39 -0.35 1.62
C VAL A 21 -2.74 0.99 2.29
N ILE A 22 -1.74 1.86 2.45
CA ILE A 22 -1.97 3.18 3.07
C ILE A 22 -2.91 4.03 2.23
N CYS A 23 -2.75 4.00 0.92
CA CYS A 23 -3.61 4.78 0.01
C CYS A 23 -5.06 4.28 0.01
N LEU A 24 -5.28 2.99 0.26
CA LEU A 24 -6.64 2.43 0.31
C LEU A 24 -7.41 2.84 1.56
N ASN A 25 -6.74 3.33 2.59
CA ASN A 25 -7.43 3.76 3.81
C ASN A 25 -8.32 4.97 3.53
N LEU A 26 -9.62 4.85 3.81
CA LEU A 26 -10.62 5.90 3.63
C LEU A 26 -10.71 6.41 2.18
N THR A 27 -10.47 5.54 1.21
CA THR A 27 -10.64 5.87 -0.20
C THR A 27 -11.06 4.60 -0.96
N ASN A 28 -11.41 4.74 -2.24
CA ASN A 28 -11.81 3.58 -3.02
C ASN A 28 -10.66 3.11 -3.92
N ARG A 29 -10.69 1.82 -4.23
CA ARG A 29 -9.62 1.19 -5.00
C ARG A 29 -9.51 1.70 -6.44
N VAL A 30 -10.61 2.19 -7.02
CA VAL A 30 -10.58 2.71 -8.40
C VAL A 30 -9.66 3.92 -8.47
N GLN A 31 -9.79 4.86 -7.52
CA GLN A 31 -8.95 6.04 -7.46
C GLN A 31 -7.49 5.68 -7.14
N VAL A 32 -7.28 4.74 -6.21
CA VAL A 32 -5.94 4.28 -5.86
C VAL A 32 -5.25 3.66 -7.07
N LYS A 33 -5.94 2.79 -7.81
CA LYS A 33 -5.40 2.16 -9.02
C LYS A 33 -5.04 3.18 -10.09
N ALA A 34 -5.74 4.31 -10.14
CA ALA A 34 -5.42 5.37 -11.10
C ALA A 34 -4.20 6.19 -10.68
N VAL A 35 -4.01 6.38 -9.37
CA VAL A 35 -2.92 7.23 -8.84
C VAL A 35 -1.58 6.47 -8.77
N LEU A 36 -1.59 5.21 -8.34
CA LEU A 36 -0.36 4.46 -8.06
C LEU A 36 0.58 4.32 -9.24
N PRO A 37 0.11 4.01 -10.47
CA PRO A 37 1.06 3.89 -11.59
C PRO A 37 1.86 5.16 -11.84
N LYS A 38 1.22 6.32 -11.72
CA LYS A 38 1.88 7.61 -11.89
C LYS A 38 2.88 7.87 -10.77
N LEU A 39 2.48 7.55 -9.54
CA LEU A 39 3.32 7.74 -8.36
C LEU A 39 4.59 6.88 -8.46
N PHE A 40 4.45 5.60 -8.83
CA PHE A 40 5.57 4.69 -8.91
C PHE A 40 6.45 4.92 -10.13
N LYS A 41 5.92 5.52 -11.17
CA LYS A 41 6.75 5.92 -12.31
C LYS A 41 7.74 7.00 -11.89
N LYS A 42 7.30 7.94 -11.05
CA LYS A 42 8.15 9.03 -10.56
C LYS A 42 9.00 8.59 -9.36
N TYR A 43 8.42 7.80 -8.47
CA TYR A 43 9.07 7.36 -7.23
C TYR A 43 8.99 5.84 -7.11
N PRO A 44 9.87 5.10 -7.83
CA PRO A 44 9.77 3.63 -7.83
C PRO A 44 10.31 2.95 -6.57
N THR A 45 11.05 3.67 -5.73
CA THR A 45 11.69 3.11 -4.53
C THR A 45 11.42 3.98 -3.30
N PRO A 46 11.53 3.42 -2.08
CA PRO A 46 11.33 4.24 -0.87
C PRO A 46 12.31 5.41 -0.77
N ILE A 47 13.57 5.23 -1.13
CA ILE A 47 14.54 6.32 -1.08
C ILE A 47 14.14 7.46 -2.00
N LYS A 48 13.75 7.16 -3.22
CA LYS A 48 13.32 8.20 -4.17
C LYS A 48 12.09 8.93 -3.67
N PHE A 49 11.15 8.21 -3.05
CA PHE A 49 9.96 8.82 -2.49
C PHE A 49 10.30 9.73 -1.31
N ILE A 50 11.14 9.26 -0.39
CA ILE A 50 11.56 10.04 0.78
C ILE A 50 12.21 11.36 0.35
N ARG A 51 13.04 11.33 -0.68
CA ARG A 51 13.74 12.50 -1.20
C ARG A 51 12.89 13.39 -2.11
N GLY A 52 11.70 12.93 -2.48
CA GLY A 52 10.85 13.66 -3.40
C GLY A 52 10.28 14.94 -2.82
N ASN A 53 9.89 15.87 -3.70
CA ASN A 53 9.29 17.14 -3.32
C ASN A 53 7.87 16.92 -2.78
N SER A 54 7.63 17.39 -1.56
CA SER A 54 6.34 17.18 -0.88
C SER A 54 5.18 17.85 -1.61
N ASN A 55 5.38 19.03 -2.18
CA ASN A 55 4.32 19.73 -2.90
C ASN A 55 3.90 18.96 -4.16
N THR A 56 4.86 18.42 -4.90
CA THR A 56 4.58 17.58 -6.06
C THR A 56 3.82 16.32 -5.66
N GLN A 57 4.25 15.69 -4.58
CA GLN A 57 3.61 14.47 -4.08
C GLN A 57 2.17 14.73 -3.62
N LYS A 58 1.92 15.86 -2.96
CA LYS A 58 0.56 16.24 -2.56
C LYS A 58 -0.36 16.41 -3.76
N LYS A 59 0.15 17.03 -4.84
CA LYS A 59 -0.62 17.17 -6.07
C LYS A 59 -0.99 15.81 -6.67
N MET A 60 -0.04 14.88 -6.66
CA MET A 60 -0.29 13.53 -7.19
C MET A 60 -1.29 12.75 -6.34
N LEU A 61 -1.30 12.96 -5.02
CA LEU A 61 -2.20 12.29 -4.09
C LEU A 61 -3.56 12.97 -3.95
N LYS A 62 -3.74 14.14 -4.54
CA LYS A 62 -4.97 14.94 -4.37
C LYS A 62 -6.26 14.15 -4.65
N PRO A 63 -6.33 13.30 -5.68
CA PRO A 63 -7.57 12.54 -5.93
C PRO A 63 -7.96 11.61 -4.78
N LEU A 64 -7.03 11.24 -3.92
CA LEU A 64 -7.30 10.36 -2.78
C LEU A 64 -7.83 11.12 -1.56
N GLY A 65 -7.69 12.46 -1.54
CA GLY A 65 -8.07 13.26 -0.38
C GLY A 65 -7.12 13.13 0.79
N MET A 66 -7.34 13.94 1.83
CA MET A 66 -6.57 13.92 3.08
C MET A 66 -5.06 13.92 2.81
N VAL A 67 -4.62 14.80 1.89
CA VAL A 67 -3.27 14.72 1.33
C VAL A 67 -2.16 14.93 2.36
N ASN A 68 -2.36 15.82 3.33
CA ASN A 68 -1.32 16.11 4.32
C ASN A 68 -1.04 14.90 5.21
N ILE A 69 -2.09 14.31 5.76
CA ILE A 69 -1.92 13.15 6.64
C ILE A 69 -1.50 11.91 5.86
N ARG A 70 -2.02 11.76 4.64
CA ARG A 70 -1.68 10.62 3.78
C ARG A 70 -0.21 10.67 3.38
N LEU A 71 0.28 11.84 2.98
CA LEU A 71 1.70 12.01 2.66
C LEU A 71 2.59 11.75 3.87
N MET A 72 2.22 12.26 5.04
CA MET A 72 2.98 12.03 6.27
C MET A 72 3.09 10.53 6.56
N ARG A 73 1.98 9.80 6.46
CA ARG A 73 1.98 8.35 6.69
C ARG A 73 2.86 7.61 5.68
N LEU A 74 2.77 7.99 4.40
CA LEU A 74 3.60 7.37 3.35
C LEU A 74 5.08 7.64 3.57
N LYS A 75 5.45 8.85 3.94
CA LYS A 75 6.85 9.21 4.22
C LYS A 75 7.38 8.44 5.42
N GLN A 76 6.62 8.41 6.51
CA GLN A 76 7.04 7.72 7.72
C GLN A 76 7.16 6.21 7.50
N MET A 77 6.18 5.61 6.82
CA MET A 77 6.25 4.19 6.47
C MET A 77 7.48 3.90 5.62
N SER A 78 7.78 4.78 4.67
CA SER A 78 8.92 4.59 3.78
C SER A 78 10.25 4.64 4.56
N ILE A 79 10.36 5.53 5.54
CA ILE A 79 11.53 5.60 6.43
C ILE A 79 11.64 4.32 7.25
N ASP A 80 10.54 3.87 7.87
CA ASP A 80 10.52 2.64 8.64
C ASP A 80 10.92 1.45 7.79
N PHE A 81 10.49 1.43 6.52
CA PHE A 81 10.76 0.35 5.60
C PHE A 81 12.26 0.11 5.39
N LEU A 82 13.07 1.15 5.46
CA LEU A 82 14.52 1.05 5.20
C LEU A 82 15.25 0.14 6.18
N THR A 83 14.72 0.00 7.40
CA THR A 83 15.34 -0.83 8.45
C THR A 83 14.42 -1.95 8.92
N TRP A 84 13.33 -2.17 8.22
CA TRP A 84 12.35 -3.18 8.60
C TRP A 84 12.89 -4.59 8.33
N ASP A 85 12.62 -5.51 9.26
CA ASP A 85 13.10 -6.89 9.19
C ASP A 85 12.22 -7.83 8.38
N TYR A 86 11.14 -7.33 7.79
CA TYR A 86 10.17 -8.10 6.99
C TYR A 86 9.41 -9.16 7.78
N LYS A 87 9.36 -9.06 9.11
CA LYS A 87 8.63 -10.01 9.95
C LYS A 87 7.17 -9.62 10.12
N ASP A 88 6.91 -8.53 10.81
CA ASP A 88 5.54 -8.09 11.09
C ASP A 88 5.30 -6.74 10.42
N ALA A 89 4.35 -6.71 9.48
CA ALA A 89 4.05 -5.48 8.74
C ALA A 89 3.46 -4.38 9.64
N LYS A 90 2.92 -4.74 10.80
CA LYS A 90 2.44 -3.74 11.77
C LYS A 90 3.54 -2.88 12.36
N ASP A 91 4.80 -3.30 12.22
CA ASP A 91 5.95 -2.47 12.61
C ASP A 91 6.13 -1.26 11.71
N LEU A 92 5.53 -1.26 10.53
CA LEU A 92 5.57 -0.12 9.61
C LEU A 92 4.47 0.88 9.97
N HIS A 93 4.84 2.16 10.03
CA HIS A 93 3.88 3.22 10.34
C HIS A 93 2.69 3.19 9.38
N GLY A 94 1.49 3.26 9.93
CA GLY A 94 0.26 3.30 9.12
C GLY A 94 -0.25 1.93 8.68
N ILE A 95 0.43 0.84 9.01
CA ILE A 95 0.00 -0.51 8.64
C ILE A 95 -0.67 -1.17 9.83
N GLY A 96 -1.96 -1.48 9.68
CA GLY A 96 -2.75 -2.17 10.69
C GLY A 96 -3.09 -3.60 10.28
N LYS A 97 -4.22 -4.11 10.77
CA LYS A 97 -4.63 -5.50 10.51
C LYS A 97 -4.78 -5.79 9.02
N TYR A 98 -5.43 -4.92 8.27
CA TYR A 98 -5.61 -5.13 6.82
C TYR A 98 -4.26 -5.28 6.11
N GLY A 99 -3.33 -4.37 6.37
CA GLY A 99 -2.01 -4.41 5.74
C GLY A 99 -1.19 -5.62 6.17
N SER A 100 -1.27 -5.98 7.45
CA SER A 100 -0.60 -7.17 7.97
C SER A 100 -1.16 -8.45 7.33
N ASP A 101 -2.48 -8.58 7.27
CA ASP A 101 -3.13 -9.73 6.63
C ASP A 101 -2.77 -9.79 5.14
N SER A 102 -2.79 -8.65 4.45
CA SER A 102 -2.45 -8.55 3.05
C SER A 102 -1.01 -8.99 2.80
N TYR A 103 -0.06 -8.54 3.61
CA TYR A 103 1.34 -8.92 3.50
C TYR A 103 1.52 -10.43 3.69
N ARG A 104 0.89 -11.01 4.70
CA ARG A 104 0.99 -12.44 4.97
C ARG A 104 0.43 -13.28 3.82
N ILE A 105 -0.70 -12.85 3.26
CA ILE A 105 -1.33 -13.56 2.15
C ILE A 105 -0.47 -13.50 0.90
N PHE A 106 0.02 -12.32 0.51
CA PHE A 106 0.68 -12.13 -0.77
C PHE A 106 2.18 -12.44 -0.75
N TYR A 107 2.85 -12.34 0.40
CA TYR A 107 4.31 -12.47 0.46
C TYR A 107 4.80 -13.58 1.38
N LYS A 108 4.00 -14.01 2.36
CA LYS A 108 4.36 -15.09 3.28
C LYS A 108 3.62 -16.39 2.99
N ASN A 109 2.71 -16.38 2.04
CA ASN A 109 1.87 -17.53 1.67
C ASN A 109 1.12 -18.11 2.89
N GLU A 110 0.63 -17.21 3.76
CA GLU A 110 -0.10 -17.57 4.97
C GLU A 110 -1.57 -17.21 4.81
N ILE A 111 -2.43 -17.87 5.59
CA ILE A 111 -3.84 -17.52 5.69
C ILE A 111 -4.07 -17.02 7.11
N PRO A 112 -4.12 -15.67 7.32
CA PRO A 112 -4.31 -15.13 8.65
C PRO A 112 -5.67 -15.51 9.24
N GLU A 113 -5.74 -15.60 10.55
CA GLU A 113 -7.01 -15.82 11.26
C GLU A 113 -7.85 -14.55 11.22
N ASN A 114 -9.16 -14.72 11.14
CA ASN A 114 -10.13 -13.63 11.24
C ASN A 114 -9.89 -12.51 10.22
N VAL A 115 -9.61 -12.89 8.96
CA VAL A 115 -9.53 -11.92 7.88
C VAL A 115 -10.88 -11.21 7.77
N GLN A 116 -10.88 -9.89 7.93
CA GLN A 116 -12.10 -9.09 7.95
C GLN A 116 -12.33 -8.35 6.63
N ASP A 117 -11.27 -8.04 5.89
CA ASP A 117 -11.41 -7.28 4.67
C ASP A 117 -12.10 -8.08 3.57
N LYS A 118 -13.09 -7.47 2.95
CA LYS A 118 -13.93 -8.06 1.93
C LYS A 118 -13.14 -8.53 0.70
N GLU A 119 -12.20 -7.70 0.26
CA GLU A 119 -11.39 -7.99 -0.93
C GLU A 119 -10.40 -9.12 -0.66
N LEU A 120 -9.81 -9.16 0.53
CA LEU A 120 -8.91 -10.25 0.91
C LEU A 120 -9.67 -11.57 1.03
N LYS A 121 -10.86 -11.56 1.61
CA LYS A 121 -11.71 -12.75 1.67
C LYS A 121 -12.04 -13.27 0.27
N ARG A 122 -12.41 -12.36 -0.62
CA ARG A 122 -12.70 -12.73 -2.00
C ARG A 122 -11.49 -13.33 -2.70
N TYR A 123 -10.32 -12.75 -2.51
CA TYR A 123 -9.08 -13.26 -3.07
C TYR A 123 -8.79 -14.69 -2.57
N LEU A 124 -8.90 -14.91 -1.25
CA LEU A 124 -8.65 -16.22 -0.65
C LEU A 124 -9.64 -17.28 -1.17
N ASN A 125 -10.91 -16.91 -1.32
CA ASN A 125 -11.93 -17.83 -1.80
C ASN A 125 -11.74 -18.19 -3.27
N GLY A 126 -11.09 -17.33 -4.05
CA GLY A 126 -10.83 -17.57 -5.47
C GLY A 126 -9.53 -18.31 -5.75
N ARG A 127 -8.79 -18.69 -4.72
CA ARG A 127 -7.54 -19.44 -4.89
C ARG A 127 -7.76 -20.93 -5.14
#